data_795578bdede081aea289ddffc14daef2
#
_entry.id   795578bdede081aea289ddffc14daef2
#
_cell.length_a   1.000
_cell.length_b   1.000
_cell.length_c   1.000
_cell.angle_alpha   90.00
_cell.angle_beta   90.00
_cell.angle_gamma   90.00
#
_symmetry.space_group_name_H-M   'P 1'
#
loop_
_entity.id
_entity.type
_entity.pdbx_description
1 polymer ?
#
loop_
_entity_poly.entity_id
_entity_poly.type
_entity_poly.pdbx_seq_one_letter_code
_entity_poly.pdbx_strand_id
1 'polypeptide(L)'
;FVRSTDLLALPSVPLDQGYVIECEIEDNISAPFVVFQSVVLHSSAFGERRIRVTTLAVPTTTSLAEVYASADQTAIATVLANKAVERAIHSRLDDARNMLRNRLAEILSSYRATMTNARGGNAAHLCLATNLALLPLLIHALLHHPALRMSSQLPSDMRAYAQAPVSYTHLRAHET
;
A
#
# COMPACT_ATOMS: atom_id res chain seq x y z
N PHE A 1 14.69 25.89 1.34
CA PHE A 1 13.98 24.91 2.14
C PHE A 1 12.50 25.22 2.04
N VAL A 2 11.72 24.33 1.46
CA VAL A 2 10.28 24.49 1.36
C VAL A 2 9.67 23.90 2.62
N ARG A 3 8.86 24.72 3.33
CA ARG A 3 8.18 24.31 4.58
C ARG A 3 6.73 23.90 4.33
N SER A 4 6.46 23.24 3.21
CA SER A 4 5.12 22.80 2.87
C SER A 4 5.06 21.28 3.06
N THR A 5 4.06 20.78 3.77
CA THR A 5 3.86 19.33 4.03
C THR A 5 3.50 18.56 2.78
N ASP A 6 3.02 19.27 1.75
CA ASP A 6 2.60 18.74 0.45
C ASP A 6 3.68 18.78 -0.63
N LEU A 7 4.90 19.28 -0.29
CA LEU A 7 6.01 19.38 -1.24
C LEU A 7 7.20 18.55 -0.80
N LEU A 8 7.58 17.59 -1.65
CA LEU A 8 8.72 16.70 -1.44
C LEU A 8 9.85 17.09 -2.40
N ALA A 9 11.06 17.27 -1.87
CA ALA A 9 12.28 17.41 -2.65
C ALA A 9 12.97 16.05 -2.76
N LEU A 10 13.04 15.51 -3.97
CA LEU A 10 13.66 14.23 -4.25
C LEU A 10 14.94 14.43 -5.05
N PRO A 11 16.03 13.69 -4.77
CA PRO A 11 17.28 13.80 -5.51
C PRO A 11 17.12 13.29 -6.95
N SER A 12 16.25 12.31 -7.17
CA SER A 12 15.92 11.76 -8.48
C SER A 12 14.51 11.17 -8.46
N VAL A 13 13.92 11.04 -9.66
CA VAL A 13 12.63 10.38 -9.87
C VAL A 13 12.84 9.31 -10.95
N PRO A 14 13.35 8.12 -10.59
CA PRO A 14 13.58 7.03 -11.54
C PRO A 14 12.27 6.43 -12.05
N LEU A 15 12.32 5.78 -13.22
CA LEU A 15 11.15 5.24 -13.93
C LEU A 15 10.48 4.07 -13.18
N ASP A 16 11.26 3.34 -12.40
CA ASP A 16 10.84 2.12 -11.67
C ASP A 16 10.43 2.38 -10.22
N GLN A 17 10.39 3.65 -9.81
CA GLN A 17 10.00 4.03 -8.45
C GLN A 17 8.51 4.33 -8.37
N GLY A 18 7.81 3.64 -7.44
CA GLY A 18 6.44 3.93 -7.05
C GLY A 18 6.39 4.74 -5.75
N TYR A 19 5.37 5.58 -5.62
CA TYR A 19 5.13 6.37 -4.40
C TYR A 19 3.79 5.98 -3.81
N VAL A 20 3.76 5.78 -2.49
CA VAL A 20 2.54 5.50 -1.73
C VAL A 20 2.28 6.69 -0.80
N ILE A 21 1.08 7.22 -0.87
CA ILE A 21 0.62 8.33 -0.03
C ILE A 21 -0.54 7.80 0.81
N GLU A 22 -0.41 7.89 2.12
CA GLU A 22 -1.49 7.58 3.06
C GLU A 22 -2.25 8.87 3.35
N CYS A 23 -3.57 8.84 3.13
CA CYS A 23 -4.47 9.95 3.43
C CYS A 23 -5.42 9.54 4.55
N GLU A 24 -5.61 10.43 5.51
CA GLU A 24 -6.62 10.29 6.56
C GLU A 24 -7.83 11.16 6.24
N ILE A 25 -9.02 10.65 6.54
CA ILE A 25 -10.26 11.42 6.39
C ILE A 25 -10.55 12.05 7.75
N GLU A 26 -10.36 13.38 7.86
CA GLU A 26 -10.60 14.12 9.10
C GLU A 26 -12.08 14.47 9.29
N ASP A 27 -12.77 14.84 8.19
CA ASP A 27 -14.16 15.29 8.20
C ASP A 27 -15.06 14.45 7.30
N ASN A 28 -16.38 14.52 7.53
CA ASN A 28 -17.36 13.87 6.67
C ASN A 28 -17.34 14.45 5.26
N ILE A 29 -17.06 13.60 4.28
CA ILE A 29 -17.05 13.96 2.87
C ILE A 29 -18.48 13.91 2.34
N SER A 30 -19.06 15.08 2.08
CA SER A 30 -20.41 15.22 1.49
C SER A 30 -20.39 15.27 -0.05
N ALA A 31 -19.22 15.53 -0.63
CA ALA A 31 -19.05 15.61 -2.07
C ALA A 31 -19.12 14.22 -2.73
N PRO A 32 -19.68 14.09 -3.94
CA PRO A 32 -19.76 12.80 -4.65
C PRO A 32 -18.40 12.28 -5.13
N PHE A 33 -17.39 13.15 -5.18
CA PHE A 33 -16.02 12.82 -5.60
C PHE A 33 -15.01 13.53 -4.74
N VAL A 34 -13.88 12.88 -4.51
CA VAL A 34 -12.64 13.48 -3.98
C VAL A 34 -11.62 13.53 -5.11
N VAL A 35 -10.92 14.64 -5.24
CA VAL A 35 -9.92 14.85 -6.28
C VAL A 35 -8.53 14.88 -5.66
N PHE A 36 -7.67 14.00 -6.14
CA PHE A 36 -6.25 13.99 -5.83
C PHE A 36 -5.47 14.56 -7.01
N GLN A 37 -4.55 15.46 -6.75
CA GLN A 37 -3.67 16.00 -7.77
C GLN A 37 -2.22 15.82 -7.36
N SER A 38 -1.44 15.20 -8.24
CA SER A 38 0.01 15.04 -8.09
C SER A 38 0.73 15.83 -9.17
N VAL A 39 1.72 16.62 -8.76
CA VAL A 39 2.51 17.44 -9.66
C VAL A 39 3.99 17.07 -9.49
N VAL A 40 4.65 16.69 -10.58
CA VAL A 40 6.08 16.37 -10.59
C VAL A 40 6.82 17.36 -11.47
N LEU A 41 7.68 18.17 -10.85
CA LEU A 41 8.66 18.99 -11.55
C LEU A 41 9.98 18.22 -11.60
N HIS A 42 10.47 17.92 -12.79
CA HIS A 42 11.71 17.16 -12.98
C HIS A 42 12.50 17.65 -14.19
N SER A 43 13.78 17.35 -14.19
CA SER A 43 14.62 17.49 -15.38
C SER A 43 14.71 16.13 -16.08
N SER A 44 14.46 16.11 -17.39
CA SER A 44 14.64 14.90 -18.20
C SER A 44 16.11 14.55 -18.36
N ALA A 45 16.42 13.33 -18.81
CA ALA A 45 17.78 12.91 -19.15
C ALA A 45 18.45 13.80 -20.22
N PHE A 46 17.66 14.53 -20.99
CA PHE A 46 18.14 15.48 -22.03
C PHE A 46 18.29 16.93 -21.50
N GLY A 47 18.14 17.16 -20.19
CA GLY A 47 18.29 18.47 -19.55
C GLY A 47 17.06 19.37 -19.64
N GLU A 48 15.96 18.93 -20.25
CA GLU A 48 14.72 19.72 -20.31
C GLU A 48 14.00 19.70 -18.97
N ARG A 49 13.53 20.85 -18.53
CA ARG A 49 12.63 20.94 -17.37
C ARG A 49 11.20 20.64 -17.80
N ARG A 50 10.56 19.73 -17.09
CA ARG A 50 9.19 19.29 -17.35
C ARG A 50 8.35 19.31 -16.08
N ILE A 51 7.08 19.65 -16.24
CA ILE A 51 6.06 19.53 -15.20
C ILE A 51 5.04 18.51 -15.67
N ARG A 52 4.82 17.49 -14.86
CA ARG A 52 3.76 16.51 -15.09
C ARG A 52 2.69 16.70 -14.02
N VAL A 53 1.47 16.95 -14.45
CA VAL A 53 0.29 17.05 -13.57
C VAL A 53 -0.59 15.84 -13.83
N THR A 54 -0.92 15.12 -12.77
CA THR A 54 -1.83 13.97 -12.80
C THR A 54 -2.97 14.26 -11.85
N THR A 55 -4.20 14.20 -12.34
CA THR A 55 -5.41 14.41 -11.56
C THR A 55 -6.23 13.13 -11.54
N LEU A 56 -6.63 12.69 -10.36
CA LEU A 56 -7.47 11.52 -10.13
C LEU A 56 -8.72 11.94 -9.36
N ALA A 57 -9.89 11.71 -9.93
CA ALA A 57 -11.16 11.85 -9.24
C ALA A 57 -11.65 10.48 -8.77
N VAL A 58 -11.88 10.34 -7.48
CA VAL A 58 -12.34 9.09 -6.85
C VAL A 58 -13.75 9.31 -6.31
N PRO A 59 -14.75 8.48 -6.68
CA PRO A 59 -16.09 8.59 -6.15
C PRO A 59 -16.12 8.25 -4.64
N THR A 60 -17.02 8.88 -3.91
CA THR A 60 -17.27 8.63 -2.50
C THR A 60 -18.48 7.74 -2.29
N THR A 61 -18.45 6.89 -1.29
CA THR A 61 -19.58 6.04 -0.92
C THR A 61 -19.63 5.83 0.59
N THR A 62 -20.81 5.62 1.12
CA THR A 62 -21.03 5.18 2.51
C THR A 62 -21.16 3.66 2.61
N SER A 63 -21.18 2.95 1.49
CA SER A 63 -21.31 1.49 1.41
C SER A 63 -19.95 0.80 1.49
N LEU A 64 -19.64 0.13 2.59
CA LEU A 64 -18.42 -0.67 2.72
C LEU A 64 -18.34 -1.79 1.67
N ALA A 65 -19.47 -2.31 1.20
CA ALA A 65 -19.50 -3.33 0.16
C ALA A 65 -18.94 -2.79 -1.17
N GLU A 66 -19.27 -1.54 -1.52
CA GLU A 66 -18.73 -0.86 -2.71
C GLU A 66 -17.23 -0.56 -2.56
N VAL A 67 -16.80 -0.16 -1.36
CA VAL A 67 -15.36 0.04 -1.06
C VAL A 67 -14.58 -1.25 -1.30
N TYR A 68 -15.07 -2.40 -0.81
CA TYR A 68 -14.41 -3.68 -1.04
C TYR A 68 -14.46 -4.12 -2.51
N ALA A 69 -15.54 -3.80 -3.22
CA ALA A 69 -15.67 -4.11 -4.66
C ALA A 69 -14.72 -3.28 -5.54
N SER A 70 -14.33 -2.09 -5.08
CA SER A 70 -13.38 -1.21 -5.79
C SER A 70 -11.91 -1.44 -5.38
N ALA A 71 -11.64 -2.30 -4.40
CA ALA A 71 -10.30 -2.51 -3.88
C ALA A 71 -9.32 -3.05 -4.94
N ASP A 72 -8.09 -2.56 -4.94
CA ASP A 72 -6.98 -3.09 -5.74
C ASP A 72 -6.07 -3.95 -4.86
N GLN A 73 -6.17 -5.27 -5.02
CA GLN A 73 -5.39 -6.24 -4.25
C GLN A 73 -3.88 -6.09 -4.48
N THR A 74 -3.46 -5.65 -5.67
CA THR A 74 -2.03 -5.46 -5.98
C THR A 74 -1.49 -4.22 -5.25
N ALA A 75 -2.24 -3.12 -5.28
CA ALA A 75 -1.88 -1.92 -4.53
C ALA A 75 -1.83 -2.20 -3.02
N ILE A 76 -2.82 -2.91 -2.47
CA ILE A 76 -2.84 -3.30 -1.05
C ILE A 76 -1.62 -4.16 -0.71
N ALA A 77 -1.31 -5.17 -1.52
CA ALA A 77 -0.15 -6.04 -1.29
C ALA A 77 1.17 -5.26 -1.35
N THR A 78 1.29 -4.28 -2.27
CA THR A 78 2.47 -3.43 -2.40
C THR A 78 2.65 -2.56 -1.15
N VAL A 79 1.60 -1.89 -0.68
CA VAL A 79 1.65 -1.07 0.54
C VAL A 79 2.03 -1.93 1.75
N LEU A 80 1.45 -3.12 1.89
CA LEU A 80 1.77 -4.03 2.97
C LEU A 80 3.20 -4.56 2.89
N ALA A 81 3.71 -4.82 1.68
CA ALA A 81 5.10 -5.21 1.47
C ALA A 81 6.07 -4.10 1.91
N ASN A 82 5.81 -2.84 1.51
CA ASN A 82 6.62 -1.70 1.89
C ASN A 82 6.68 -1.53 3.42
N LYS A 83 5.52 -1.55 4.08
CA LYS A 83 5.44 -1.46 5.55
C LYS A 83 6.14 -2.63 6.25
N ALA A 84 6.07 -3.83 5.67
CA ALA A 84 6.74 -5.00 6.24
C ALA A 84 8.26 -4.92 6.09
N VAL A 85 8.76 -4.47 4.96
CA VAL A 85 10.20 -4.27 4.74
C VAL A 85 10.74 -3.15 5.64
N GLU A 86 10.05 -2.02 5.72
CA GLU A 86 10.40 -0.93 6.64
C GLU A 86 10.48 -1.44 8.09
N ARG A 87 9.48 -2.21 8.51
CA ARG A 87 9.46 -2.81 9.85
C ARG A 87 10.59 -3.80 10.04
N ALA A 88 10.94 -4.61 9.03
CA ALA A 88 12.03 -5.58 9.11
C ALA A 88 13.41 -4.93 9.19
N ILE A 89 13.58 -3.72 8.67
CA ILE A 89 14.81 -2.92 8.77
C ILE A 89 14.99 -2.37 10.19
N HIS A 90 13.90 -1.92 10.83
CA HIS A 90 13.96 -1.25 12.14
C HIS A 90 13.64 -2.16 13.32
N SER A 91 13.16 -3.38 13.09
CA SER A 91 12.80 -4.34 14.14
C SER A 91 13.13 -5.78 13.72
N ARG A 92 12.59 -6.77 14.42
CA ARG A 92 12.82 -8.18 14.10
C ARG A 92 12.03 -8.60 12.86
N LEU A 93 12.64 -9.48 12.05
CA LEU A 93 11.98 -10.03 10.87
C LEU A 93 10.64 -10.72 11.20
N ASP A 94 10.56 -11.41 12.34
CA ASP A 94 9.32 -12.02 12.81
C ASP A 94 8.20 -11.01 13.04
N ASP A 95 8.51 -9.83 13.55
CA ASP A 95 7.54 -8.77 13.80
C ASP A 95 6.94 -8.24 12.49
N ALA A 96 7.77 -8.11 11.47
CA ALA A 96 7.32 -7.74 10.13
C ALA A 96 6.40 -8.80 9.51
N ARG A 97 6.76 -10.08 9.65
CA ARG A 97 5.97 -11.22 9.16
C ARG A 97 4.62 -11.35 9.89
N ASN A 98 4.64 -11.18 11.21
CA ASN A 98 3.42 -11.21 12.03
C ASN A 98 2.51 -10.02 11.69
N MET A 99 3.08 -8.84 11.44
CA MET A 99 2.32 -7.68 10.97
C MET A 99 1.57 -7.99 9.69
N LEU A 100 2.21 -8.63 8.68
CA LEU A 100 1.53 -9.02 7.43
C LEU A 100 0.39 -9.99 7.67
N ARG A 101 0.60 -11.02 8.51
CA ARG A 101 -0.44 -12.01 8.85
C ARG A 101 -1.62 -11.36 9.57
N ASN A 102 -1.35 -10.50 10.54
CA ASN A 102 -2.37 -9.82 11.31
C ASN A 102 -3.18 -8.86 10.44
N ARG A 103 -2.52 -8.08 9.57
CA ARG A 103 -3.22 -7.18 8.65
C ARG A 103 -4.09 -7.92 7.65
N LEU A 104 -3.62 -9.03 7.10
CA LEU A 104 -4.45 -9.88 6.26
C LEU A 104 -5.67 -10.42 7.03
N ALA A 105 -5.47 -10.93 8.25
CA ALA A 105 -6.54 -11.43 9.09
C ALA A 105 -7.58 -10.34 9.43
N GLU A 106 -7.12 -9.13 9.74
CA GLU A 106 -7.98 -7.96 9.99
C GLU A 106 -8.84 -7.62 8.75
N ILE A 107 -8.21 -7.55 7.57
CA ILE A 107 -8.91 -7.27 6.31
C ILE A 107 -9.99 -8.33 6.05
N LEU A 108 -9.63 -9.61 6.16
CA LEU A 108 -10.55 -10.72 5.90
C LEU A 108 -11.68 -10.80 6.93
N SER A 109 -11.40 -10.54 8.21
CA SER A 109 -12.41 -10.52 9.26
C SER A 109 -13.39 -9.37 9.10
N SER A 110 -12.91 -8.17 8.78
CA SER A 110 -13.73 -6.99 8.50
C SER A 110 -14.59 -7.20 7.26
N TYR A 111 -14.02 -7.74 6.18
CA TYR A 111 -14.76 -8.12 4.98
C TYR A 111 -15.89 -9.11 5.30
N ARG A 112 -15.58 -10.18 6.05
CA ARG A 112 -16.57 -11.17 6.46
C ARG A 112 -17.69 -10.54 7.27
N ALA A 113 -17.39 -9.71 8.26
CA ALA A 113 -18.38 -9.03 9.09
C ALA A 113 -19.31 -8.16 8.24
N THR A 114 -18.76 -7.37 7.32
CA THR A 114 -19.52 -6.51 6.41
C THR A 114 -20.44 -7.33 5.51
N MET A 115 -19.95 -8.42 4.91
CA MET A 115 -20.74 -9.24 3.98
C MET A 115 -21.78 -10.09 4.69
N THR A 116 -21.52 -10.54 5.92
CA THR A 116 -22.51 -11.27 6.73
C THR A 116 -23.67 -10.37 7.10
N ASN A 117 -23.39 -9.14 7.52
CA ASN A 117 -24.43 -8.16 7.85
C ASN A 117 -25.27 -7.78 6.63
N ALA A 118 -24.65 -7.67 5.45
CA ALA A 118 -25.35 -7.29 4.20
C ALA A 118 -26.23 -8.41 3.63
N ARG A 119 -25.87 -9.68 3.83
CA ARG A 119 -26.56 -10.83 3.19
C ARG A 119 -27.48 -11.62 4.11
N GLY A 120 -27.50 -11.34 5.44
CA GLY A 120 -28.39 -12.02 6.40
C GLY A 120 -28.20 -13.55 6.45
N GLY A 121 -27.08 -14.07 5.99
CA GLY A 121 -26.86 -15.50 5.79
C GLY A 121 -25.73 -16.08 6.65
N ASN A 122 -25.83 -17.40 6.87
CA ASN A 122 -24.85 -18.19 7.59
C ASN A 122 -23.53 -18.26 6.77
N ALA A 123 -22.57 -17.38 7.10
CA ALA A 123 -21.29 -17.28 6.38
C ALA A 123 -20.34 -18.41 6.77
N ALA A 124 -20.71 -19.67 6.47
CA ALA A 124 -19.84 -20.83 6.69
C ALA A 124 -18.59 -20.77 5.76
N HIS A 125 -18.73 -20.14 4.60
CA HIS A 125 -17.64 -20.01 3.63
C HIS A 125 -17.34 -18.53 3.33
N LEU A 126 -16.05 -18.16 3.44
CA LEU A 126 -15.57 -16.84 3.05
C LEU A 126 -15.40 -16.80 1.53
N CYS A 127 -16.38 -16.22 0.82
CA CYS A 127 -16.26 -15.92 -0.61
C CYS A 127 -15.77 -14.50 -0.79
N LEU A 128 -14.51 -14.32 -1.13
CA LEU A 128 -13.92 -13.01 -1.41
C LEU A 128 -14.45 -12.44 -2.73
N ALA A 129 -14.60 -11.11 -2.79
CA ALA A 129 -14.81 -10.41 -4.04
C ALA A 129 -13.62 -10.69 -4.98
N THR A 130 -13.89 -10.70 -6.29
CA THR A 130 -12.86 -10.97 -7.31
C THR A 130 -11.63 -10.09 -7.14
N ASN A 131 -11.85 -8.83 -6.75
CA ASN A 131 -10.80 -7.82 -6.55
C ASN A 131 -9.93 -8.08 -5.30
N LEU A 132 -10.32 -8.97 -4.40
CA LEU A 132 -9.57 -9.36 -3.21
C LEU A 132 -9.19 -10.85 -3.19
N ALA A 133 -9.62 -11.61 -4.18
CA ALA A 133 -9.47 -13.07 -4.20
C ALA A 133 -8.01 -13.54 -4.13
N LEU A 134 -7.10 -12.80 -4.77
CA LEU A 134 -5.67 -13.12 -4.79
C LEU A 134 -4.88 -12.51 -3.63
N LEU A 135 -5.48 -11.62 -2.82
CA LEU A 135 -4.75 -10.97 -1.74
C LEU A 135 -4.10 -11.94 -0.74
N PRO A 136 -4.78 -13.03 -0.29
CA PRO A 136 -4.15 -14.02 0.58
C PRO A 136 -2.95 -14.71 -0.07
N LEU A 137 -3.04 -15.02 -1.36
CA LEU A 137 -1.95 -15.63 -2.11
C LEU A 137 -0.76 -14.68 -2.26
N LEU A 138 -1.00 -13.40 -2.55
CA LEU A 138 0.03 -12.37 -2.66
C LEU A 138 0.78 -12.20 -1.33
N ILE A 139 0.05 -12.11 -0.22
CA ILE A 139 0.67 -12.02 1.12
C ILE A 139 1.44 -13.29 1.46
N HIS A 140 0.90 -14.47 1.12
CA HIS A 140 1.62 -15.73 1.29
C HIS A 140 2.93 -15.74 0.49
N ALA A 141 2.91 -15.32 -0.77
CA ALA A 141 4.09 -15.20 -1.61
C ALA A 141 5.12 -14.22 -1.02
N LEU A 142 4.69 -13.08 -0.48
CA LEU A 142 5.57 -12.13 0.21
C LEU A 142 6.27 -12.75 1.42
N LEU A 143 5.58 -13.57 2.21
CA LEU A 143 6.18 -14.27 3.36
C LEU A 143 7.25 -15.29 2.94
N HIS A 144 7.22 -15.77 1.71
CA HIS A 144 8.21 -16.69 1.13
C HIS A 144 9.26 -15.99 0.27
N HIS A 145 9.07 -14.70 -0.04
CA HIS A 145 10.03 -13.90 -0.80
C HIS A 145 11.33 -13.71 -0.01
N PRO A 146 12.52 -13.70 -0.65
CA PRO A 146 13.81 -13.52 0.02
C PRO A 146 13.89 -12.32 0.98
N ALA A 147 13.19 -11.24 0.67
CA ALA A 147 13.12 -10.04 1.54
C ALA A 147 12.58 -10.33 2.95
N LEU A 148 11.65 -11.30 3.09
CA LEU A 148 10.91 -11.56 4.32
C LEU A 148 10.98 -13.04 4.76
N ARG A 149 11.58 -13.93 3.97
CA ARG A 149 11.64 -15.34 4.29
C ARG A 149 12.55 -15.62 5.48
N MET A 150 12.04 -16.40 6.44
CA MET A 150 12.84 -16.97 7.52
C MET A 150 13.67 -18.14 6.97
N SER A 151 14.96 -17.95 6.88
CA SER A 151 15.90 -19.00 6.49
C SER A 151 17.29 -18.69 7.03
N SER A 152 17.90 -19.67 7.67
CA SER A 152 19.30 -19.60 8.10
C SER A 152 20.29 -19.68 6.93
N GLN A 153 19.83 -20.19 5.78
CA GLN A 153 20.65 -20.31 4.58
C GLN A 153 20.64 -19.04 3.70
N LEU A 154 19.80 -18.05 4.03
CA LEU A 154 19.74 -16.81 3.28
C LEU A 154 20.70 -15.79 3.87
N PRO A 155 21.80 -15.42 3.18
CA PRO A 155 22.73 -14.40 3.63
C PRO A 155 22.02 -13.05 3.83
N SER A 156 22.52 -12.24 4.79
CA SER A 156 22.01 -10.89 5.07
C SER A 156 22.03 -9.98 3.85
N ASP A 157 23.11 -10.08 3.06
CA ASP A 157 23.29 -9.26 1.86
C ASP A 157 22.24 -9.55 0.78
N MET A 158 21.91 -10.83 0.58
CA MET A 158 20.85 -11.24 -0.34
C MET A 158 19.48 -10.74 0.13
N ARG A 159 19.25 -10.71 1.44
CA ARG A 159 18.03 -10.15 1.99
C ARG A 159 17.98 -8.63 1.79
N ALA A 160 19.05 -7.92 2.11
CA ALA A 160 19.15 -6.48 1.90
C ALA A 160 18.93 -6.11 0.43
N TYR A 161 19.55 -6.85 -0.49
CA TYR A 161 19.34 -6.68 -1.92
C TYR A 161 17.86 -6.88 -2.34
N ALA A 162 17.19 -7.87 -1.77
CA ALA A 162 15.78 -8.15 -2.06
C ALA A 162 14.83 -7.12 -1.40
N GLN A 163 15.25 -6.46 -0.33
CA GLN A 163 14.47 -5.42 0.37
C GLN A 163 14.60 -4.04 -0.28
N ALA A 164 15.75 -3.73 -0.87
CA ALA A 164 16.04 -2.41 -1.41
C ALA A 164 14.99 -1.91 -2.42
N PRO A 165 14.56 -2.67 -3.44
CA PRO A 165 13.56 -2.20 -4.40
C PRO A 165 12.20 -1.87 -3.75
N VAL A 166 11.87 -2.57 -2.65
CA VAL A 166 10.60 -2.39 -1.95
C VAL A 166 10.67 -1.18 -1.03
N SER A 167 11.79 -0.94 -0.33
CA SER A 167 11.93 0.15 0.64
C SER A 167 11.91 1.55 0.00
N TYR A 168 12.34 1.70 -1.24
CA TYR A 168 12.37 2.98 -1.95
C TYR A 168 11.01 3.48 -2.42
N THR A 169 9.96 2.69 -2.28
CA THR A 169 8.63 3.02 -2.80
C THR A 169 7.71 3.68 -1.76
N HIS A 170 8.14 3.83 -0.51
CA HIS A 170 7.32 4.39 0.57
C HIS A 170 7.82 5.76 1.02
N LEU A 171 7.00 6.79 0.79
CA LEU A 171 7.18 8.13 1.35
C LEU A 171 6.10 8.36 2.40
N ARG A 172 6.50 8.59 3.65
CA ARG A 172 5.61 9.14 4.66
C ARG A 172 5.65 10.66 4.58
N ALA A 173 4.52 11.30 4.34
CA ALA A 173 4.33 12.68 4.73
C ALA A 173 4.23 12.67 6.27
N HIS A 174 5.31 13.08 6.96
CA HIS A 174 5.24 13.35 8.39
C HIS A 174 4.58 14.71 8.56
N GLU A 175 3.40 14.70 9.15
CA GLU A 175 2.88 15.88 9.82
C GLU A 175 3.79 16.16 11.02
N THR A 176 4.41 17.34 11.01
CA THR A 176 5.09 17.94 12.16
C THR A 176 4.27 19.11 12.66
#